data_da7cd849fb1398aa3d6d9716f90526a5
#
_entry.id   da7cd849fb1398aa3d6d9716f90526a5
#
_cell.length_a   1.000
_cell.length_b   1.000
_cell.length_c   1.000
_cell.angle_alpha   90.00
_cell.angle_beta   90.00
_cell.angle_gamma   90.00
#
_symmetry.space_group_name_H-M   'P 1'
#
loop_
_entity.id
_entity.type
_entity.pdbx_description
1 polymer ?
#
loop_
_entity_poly.entity_id
_entity_poly.type
_entity_poly.pdbx_seq_one_letter_code
_entity_poly.pdbx_strand_id
1 'polypeptide(L)'
;MIRILQSVSNMDRAGLETMLMNYYRHIDRTKVQFDFIVNKPKPGNYDEEIRLMGGRIFLSPGLSPLRYPKYLRFVKEIVEKDDRIKIVHAHNEAMGFYALNGAQKAGVKVRIAHAHNTQIIRDYKWALKIVCKRLLPFAATDLWGCGRDAGIYYFGKKRWNERGVIIRNAIETDKFAFNTAVRDEMRKKYDLKGKKVLGHVGRFNLQKNHNRLLEIFVAYQKRNPESVLVLVGEGELESEIREKAEKFGVADKVIFAGLRQNVNEWYQMMDVFLLPSLFEGLPVVGVEAQAAGLPCIFSDRVTDEVALSDQVIRLPLEVEDEKWVEVIEYLILHKKDRKQGETVVKQAGYDIVIEAKRLQNLYLSMSKR
;
A
#
# COMPACT_ATOMS: atom_id res chain seq x y z
N MET A 1 -7.82 17.79 -22.22
CA MET A 1 -7.16 17.20 -21.02
C MET A 1 -7.97 17.60 -19.80
N ILE A 2 -8.37 16.63 -18.97
CA ILE A 2 -9.00 16.88 -17.67
C ILE A 2 -7.96 16.76 -16.56
N ARG A 3 -8.22 17.41 -15.41
CA ARG A 3 -7.38 17.30 -14.22
C ARG A 3 -8.17 16.65 -13.09
N ILE A 4 -7.50 15.73 -12.39
CA ILE A 4 -8.02 15.02 -11.22
C ILE A 4 -7.30 15.57 -10.00
N LEU A 5 -8.03 16.13 -9.06
CA LEU A 5 -7.46 16.63 -7.81
C LEU A 5 -7.45 15.51 -6.77
N GLN A 6 -6.28 14.90 -6.56
CA GLN A 6 -6.04 13.84 -5.59
C GLN A 6 -5.85 14.45 -4.19
N SER A 7 -6.57 14.00 -3.18
CA SER A 7 -6.34 14.44 -1.79
C SER A 7 -5.66 13.32 -1.00
N VAL A 8 -4.45 13.59 -0.52
CA VAL A 8 -3.58 12.63 0.18
C VAL A 8 -3.03 13.22 1.48
N SER A 9 -2.46 12.39 2.34
CA SER A 9 -1.77 12.87 3.54
C SER A 9 -0.46 13.57 3.20
N ASN A 10 0.37 12.94 2.39
CA ASN A 10 1.66 13.38 1.89
C ASN A 10 1.99 12.53 0.64
N MET A 11 3.00 12.89 -0.15
CA MET A 11 3.49 12.07 -1.27
C MET A 11 4.85 11.45 -0.93
N ASP A 12 4.90 10.73 0.18
CA ASP A 12 6.07 9.97 0.64
C ASP A 12 6.08 8.55 0.03
N ARG A 13 7.14 7.75 0.27
CA ARG A 13 7.19 6.35 -0.19
C ARG A 13 6.47 5.42 0.78
N ALA A 14 5.16 5.30 0.62
CA ALA A 14 4.32 4.33 1.30
C ALA A 14 3.34 3.67 0.30
N GLY A 15 2.59 2.68 0.73
CA GLY A 15 1.79 1.84 -0.18
C GLY A 15 0.77 2.60 -1.03
N LEU A 16 0.05 3.54 -0.42
CA LEU A 16 -0.92 4.39 -1.12
C LEU A 16 -0.25 5.29 -2.16
N GLU A 17 0.79 6.00 -1.75
CA GLU A 17 1.49 6.95 -2.58
C GLU A 17 2.22 6.25 -3.73
N THR A 18 2.80 5.08 -3.47
CA THR A 18 3.39 4.22 -4.50
C THR A 18 2.34 3.75 -5.51
N MET A 19 1.16 3.32 -5.04
CA MET A 19 0.04 2.97 -5.92
C MET A 19 -0.35 4.14 -6.81
N LEU A 20 -0.56 5.35 -6.24
CA LEU A 20 -0.90 6.54 -7.01
C LEU A 20 0.16 6.88 -8.06
N MET A 21 1.45 6.78 -7.72
CA MET A 21 2.55 7.03 -8.66
C MET A 21 2.63 5.97 -9.74
N ASN A 22 2.37 4.70 -9.43
CA ASN A 22 2.28 3.64 -10.44
C ASN A 22 1.22 3.99 -11.49
N TYR A 23 0.02 4.37 -11.06
CA TYR A 23 -1.01 4.83 -11.98
C TYR A 23 -0.60 6.09 -12.75
N TYR A 24 -0.03 7.08 -12.07
CA TYR A 24 0.32 8.37 -12.67
C TYR A 24 1.40 8.26 -13.74
N ARG A 25 2.35 7.35 -13.58
CA ARG A 25 3.38 7.05 -14.58
C ARG A 25 2.82 6.42 -15.85
N HIS A 26 1.73 5.63 -15.73
CA HIS A 26 1.17 4.81 -16.81
C HIS A 26 -0.09 5.38 -17.48
N ILE A 27 -0.73 6.41 -16.93
CA ILE A 27 -1.83 7.11 -17.62
C ILE A 27 -1.30 8.01 -18.74
N ASP A 28 -2.11 8.22 -19.75
CA ASP A 28 -1.87 9.21 -20.81
C ASP A 28 -2.13 10.63 -20.27
N ARG A 29 -1.04 11.30 -19.86
CA ARG A 29 -1.10 12.65 -19.27
C ARG A 29 -1.55 13.74 -20.23
N THR A 30 -1.65 13.46 -21.53
CA THR A 30 -2.27 14.38 -22.49
C THR A 30 -3.80 14.39 -22.37
N LYS A 31 -4.39 13.35 -21.79
CA LYS A 31 -5.84 13.20 -21.58
C LYS A 31 -6.26 13.43 -20.14
N VAL A 32 -5.52 12.85 -19.19
CA VAL A 32 -5.80 12.92 -17.75
C VAL A 32 -4.54 13.33 -17.00
N GLN A 33 -4.60 14.40 -16.24
CA GLN A 33 -3.50 14.93 -15.43
C GLN A 33 -3.86 14.89 -13.95
N PHE A 34 -2.91 14.57 -13.06
CA PHE A 34 -3.11 14.60 -11.61
C PHE A 34 -2.56 15.88 -11.00
N ASP A 35 -3.33 16.41 -10.06
CA ASP A 35 -2.90 17.41 -9.08
C ASP A 35 -3.12 16.87 -7.68
N PHE A 36 -2.38 17.39 -6.69
CA PHE A 36 -2.40 16.84 -5.35
C PHE A 36 -2.66 17.89 -4.29
N ILE A 37 -3.63 17.64 -3.40
CA ILE A 37 -3.75 18.30 -2.10
C ILE A 37 -3.00 17.44 -1.10
N VAL A 38 -1.94 17.99 -0.48
CA VAL A 38 -1.21 17.36 0.62
C VAL A 38 -1.60 18.00 1.95
N ASN A 39 -1.76 17.17 2.98
CA ASN A 39 -2.29 17.61 4.29
C ASN A 39 -1.21 17.71 5.38
N LYS A 40 0.04 17.36 5.07
CA LYS A 40 1.21 17.51 5.94
C LYS A 40 2.21 18.47 5.31
N PRO A 41 2.83 19.37 6.09
CA PRO A 41 3.75 20.39 5.56
C PRO A 41 5.13 19.84 5.18
N LYS A 42 5.40 18.56 5.46
CA LYS A 42 6.68 17.92 5.11
C LYS A 42 6.69 17.59 3.62
N PRO A 43 7.76 17.94 2.85
CA PRO A 43 7.93 17.51 1.47
C PRO A 43 7.88 15.98 1.35
N GLY A 44 7.24 15.49 0.31
CA GLY A 44 7.17 14.06 0.00
C GLY A 44 8.28 13.63 -0.96
N ASN A 45 8.69 12.37 -0.89
CA ASN A 45 9.73 11.81 -1.77
C ASN A 45 9.33 11.80 -3.26
N TYR A 46 8.04 11.90 -3.58
CA TYR A 46 7.55 11.94 -4.96
C TYR A 46 7.26 13.36 -5.48
N ASP A 47 7.43 14.42 -4.65
CA ASP A 47 7.04 15.78 -5.01
C ASP A 47 7.74 16.31 -6.27
N GLU A 48 9.04 16.04 -6.41
CA GLU A 48 9.82 16.47 -7.57
C GLU A 48 9.35 15.74 -8.84
N GLU A 49 9.20 14.42 -8.77
CA GLU A 49 8.71 13.62 -9.89
C GLU A 49 7.32 14.07 -10.34
N ILE A 50 6.39 14.34 -9.41
CA ILE A 50 5.05 14.85 -9.70
C ILE A 50 5.13 16.14 -10.50
N ARG A 51 5.99 17.10 -10.09
CA ARG A 51 6.16 18.38 -10.79
C ARG A 51 6.76 18.20 -12.19
N LEU A 52 7.78 17.34 -12.33
CA LEU A 52 8.37 17.01 -13.63
C LEU A 52 7.37 16.36 -14.58
N MET A 53 6.39 15.61 -14.05
CA MET A 53 5.30 15.02 -14.83
C MET A 53 4.16 16.01 -15.13
N GLY A 54 4.25 17.27 -14.70
CA GLY A 54 3.27 18.34 -14.94
C GLY A 54 2.14 18.41 -13.90
N GLY A 55 2.25 17.66 -12.80
CA GLY A 55 1.34 17.72 -11.66
C GLY A 55 1.63 18.91 -10.74
N ARG A 56 0.59 19.42 -10.09
CA ARG A 56 0.69 20.52 -9.12
C ARG A 56 0.44 19.98 -7.72
N ILE A 57 1.13 20.55 -6.73
CA ILE A 57 0.99 20.18 -5.32
C ILE A 57 0.52 21.39 -4.54
N PHE A 58 -0.60 21.26 -3.85
CA PHE A 58 -1.23 22.28 -3.03
C PHE A 58 -1.18 21.87 -1.56
N LEU A 59 -0.49 22.66 -0.73
CA LEU A 59 -0.45 22.41 0.72
C LEU A 59 -1.72 22.95 1.38
N SER A 60 -2.48 22.07 2.01
CA SER A 60 -3.73 22.43 2.69
C SER A 60 -3.49 23.19 4.00
N PRO A 61 -4.51 23.89 4.52
CA PRO A 61 -4.48 24.49 5.85
C PRO A 61 -4.35 23.46 7.00
N GLY A 62 -4.47 22.17 6.68
CA GLY A 62 -4.43 21.06 7.63
C GLY A 62 -5.82 20.62 8.11
N LEU A 63 -5.88 19.37 8.59
CA LEU A 63 -7.12 18.69 8.95
C LEU A 63 -7.40 18.85 10.46
N SER A 64 -8.17 19.86 10.82
CA SER A 64 -8.71 20.06 12.17
C SER A 64 -10.08 20.74 12.12
N PRO A 65 -10.95 20.57 13.14
CA PRO A 65 -12.26 21.23 13.17
C PRO A 65 -12.17 22.76 13.05
N LEU A 66 -11.22 23.38 13.76
CA LEU A 66 -11.01 24.82 13.73
C LEU A 66 -10.59 25.37 12.36
N ARG A 67 -9.93 24.55 11.56
CA ARG A 67 -9.47 24.91 10.21
C ARG A 67 -10.44 24.48 9.11
N TYR A 68 -11.55 23.85 9.47
CA TYR A 68 -12.51 23.32 8.50
C TYR A 68 -13.05 24.39 7.54
N PRO A 69 -13.55 25.57 7.97
CA PRO A 69 -14.00 26.61 7.05
C PRO A 69 -12.91 27.10 6.09
N LYS A 70 -11.67 27.21 6.58
CA LYS A 70 -10.50 27.60 5.77
C LYS A 70 -10.18 26.51 4.74
N TYR A 71 -10.32 25.24 5.10
CA TYR A 71 -10.11 24.12 4.19
C TYR A 71 -11.13 24.10 3.05
N LEU A 72 -12.41 24.34 3.35
CA LEU A 72 -13.46 24.40 2.33
C LEU A 72 -13.18 25.53 1.32
N ARG A 73 -12.79 26.72 1.81
CA ARG A 73 -12.42 27.87 0.96
C ARG A 73 -11.20 27.53 0.10
N PHE A 74 -10.19 26.92 0.67
CA PHE A 74 -8.98 26.47 -0.03
C PHE A 74 -9.30 25.52 -1.20
N VAL A 75 -10.16 24.52 -1.00
CA VAL A 75 -10.56 23.61 -2.09
C VAL A 75 -11.34 24.36 -3.17
N LYS A 76 -12.26 25.26 -2.76
CA LYS A 76 -13.03 26.09 -3.67
C LYS A 76 -12.12 26.96 -4.56
N GLU A 77 -11.15 27.65 -3.97
CA GLU A 77 -10.19 28.49 -4.69
C GLU A 77 -9.36 27.70 -5.72
N ILE A 78 -8.96 26.44 -5.41
CA ILE A 78 -8.24 25.60 -6.35
C ILE A 78 -9.12 25.24 -7.55
N VAL A 79 -10.36 24.83 -7.28
CA VAL A 79 -11.31 24.39 -8.32
C VAL A 79 -11.74 25.55 -9.22
N GLU A 80 -12.03 26.72 -8.64
CA GLU A 80 -12.47 27.90 -9.41
C GLU A 80 -11.36 28.49 -10.29
N LYS A 81 -10.07 28.28 -9.94
CA LYS A 81 -8.93 28.76 -10.76
C LYS A 81 -8.64 27.90 -11.98
N ASP A 82 -9.18 26.68 -12.08
CA ASP A 82 -8.90 25.79 -13.21
C ASP A 82 -10.12 24.89 -13.50
N ASP A 83 -10.89 25.24 -14.50
CA ASP A 83 -12.12 24.58 -14.93
C ASP A 83 -11.89 23.15 -15.46
N ARG A 84 -10.62 22.76 -15.73
CA ARG A 84 -10.23 21.41 -16.09
C ARG A 84 -10.28 20.44 -14.91
N ILE A 85 -10.35 20.93 -13.66
CA ILE A 85 -10.53 20.09 -12.47
C ILE A 85 -11.97 19.59 -12.44
N LYS A 86 -12.23 18.42 -13.02
CA LYS A 86 -13.56 17.81 -13.14
C LYS A 86 -13.88 16.84 -12.02
N ILE A 87 -12.85 16.31 -11.35
CA ILE A 87 -12.97 15.24 -10.36
C ILE A 87 -12.11 15.59 -9.14
N VAL A 88 -12.65 15.41 -7.95
CA VAL A 88 -11.88 15.38 -6.69
C VAL A 88 -11.91 13.96 -6.15
N HIS A 89 -10.72 13.36 -5.96
CA HIS A 89 -10.53 11.99 -5.52
C HIS A 89 -9.78 11.98 -4.19
N ALA A 90 -10.44 11.56 -3.13
CA ALA A 90 -9.89 11.59 -1.77
C ALA A 90 -9.42 10.21 -1.32
N HIS A 91 -8.16 10.13 -0.90
CA HIS A 91 -7.48 8.94 -0.40
C HIS A 91 -7.16 9.00 1.09
N ASN A 92 -7.59 10.06 1.78
CA ASN A 92 -7.32 10.30 3.20
C ASN A 92 -8.27 9.54 4.13
N GLU A 93 -8.82 8.43 3.69
CA GLU A 93 -9.77 7.65 4.48
C GLU A 93 -10.95 8.53 4.97
N ALA A 94 -11.35 8.41 6.24
CA ALA A 94 -12.39 9.23 6.85
C ALA A 94 -12.16 10.74 6.66
N MET A 95 -10.91 11.19 6.73
CA MET A 95 -10.55 12.62 6.62
C MET A 95 -10.70 13.16 5.19
N GLY A 96 -10.88 12.30 4.19
CA GLY A 96 -11.26 12.68 2.83
C GLY A 96 -12.55 13.49 2.76
N PHE A 97 -13.40 13.40 3.80
CA PHE A 97 -14.59 14.22 3.94
C PHE A 97 -14.31 15.72 3.77
N TYR A 98 -13.18 16.23 4.27
CA TYR A 98 -12.81 17.65 4.14
C TYR A 98 -12.67 18.07 2.67
N ALA A 99 -11.93 17.31 1.88
CA ALA A 99 -11.71 17.59 0.46
C ALA A 99 -13.01 17.44 -0.35
N LEU A 100 -13.76 16.34 -0.11
CA LEU A 100 -14.99 16.07 -0.87
C LEU A 100 -16.11 17.05 -0.53
N ASN A 101 -16.26 17.48 0.72
CA ASN A 101 -17.26 18.48 1.08
C ASN A 101 -16.86 19.88 0.55
N GLY A 102 -15.56 20.22 0.55
CA GLY A 102 -15.06 21.41 -0.12
C GLY A 102 -15.38 21.41 -1.61
N ALA A 103 -15.11 20.29 -2.28
CA ALA A 103 -15.44 20.08 -3.69
C ALA A 103 -16.96 20.15 -3.97
N GLN A 104 -17.79 19.58 -3.08
CA GLN A 104 -19.25 19.68 -3.18
C GLN A 104 -19.73 21.12 -3.14
N LYS A 105 -19.21 21.91 -2.20
CA LYS A 105 -19.54 23.34 -2.08
C LYS A 105 -18.99 24.20 -3.23
N ALA A 106 -17.93 23.73 -3.90
CA ALA A 106 -17.38 24.32 -5.10
C ALA A 106 -18.09 23.87 -6.39
N GLY A 107 -19.16 23.04 -6.29
CA GLY A 107 -19.94 22.59 -7.44
C GLY A 107 -19.32 21.46 -8.26
N VAL A 108 -18.24 20.81 -7.78
CA VAL A 108 -17.63 19.67 -8.47
C VAL A 108 -18.61 18.50 -8.48
N LYS A 109 -18.96 18.03 -9.67
CA LYS A 109 -19.98 16.99 -9.86
C LYS A 109 -19.48 15.58 -9.47
N VAL A 110 -18.22 15.28 -9.70
CA VAL A 110 -17.62 13.95 -9.44
C VAL A 110 -16.68 14.04 -8.24
N ARG A 111 -17.06 13.34 -7.17
CA ARG A 111 -16.33 13.32 -5.89
C ARG A 111 -16.19 11.89 -5.43
N ILE A 112 -14.96 11.37 -5.48
CA ILE A 112 -14.64 9.98 -5.22
C ILE A 112 -14.05 9.84 -3.81
N ALA A 113 -14.66 9.01 -2.97
CA ALA A 113 -14.08 8.54 -1.72
C ALA A 113 -13.43 7.19 -1.95
N HIS A 114 -12.13 7.06 -1.66
CA HIS A 114 -11.37 5.83 -1.86
C HIS A 114 -10.86 5.27 -0.52
N ALA A 115 -11.27 4.06 -0.19
CA ALA A 115 -10.88 3.35 1.01
C ALA A 115 -9.66 2.44 0.74
N HIS A 116 -8.64 2.55 1.60
CA HIS A 116 -7.38 1.80 1.48
C HIS A 116 -7.09 0.88 2.67
N ASN A 117 -7.80 1.05 3.79
CA ASN A 117 -7.61 0.29 5.01
C ASN A 117 -8.93 -0.29 5.55
N THR A 118 -8.80 -1.28 6.43
CA THR A 118 -9.93 -1.94 7.10
C THR A 118 -10.10 -1.51 8.56
N GLN A 119 -9.31 -0.53 9.01
CA GLN A 119 -9.36 -0.01 10.39
C GLN A 119 -9.06 1.49 10.45
N ILE A 120 -9.51 2.14 11.53
CA ILE A 120 -9.13 3.50 11.91
C ILE A 120 -8.20 3.41 13.11
N ILE A 121 -6.96 3.89 12.96
CA ILE A 121 -5.99 3.97 14.05
C ILE A 121 -6.52 4.90 15.15
N ARG A 122 -6.49 4.42 16.40
CA ARG A 122 -6.87 5.20 17.59
C ARG A 122 -5.74 6.16 17.96
N ASP A 123 -5.84 7.39 17.48
CA ASP A 123 -4.98 8.51 17.84
C ASP A 123 -5.80 9.67 18.41
N TYR A 124 -5.16 10.81 18.69
CA TYR A 124 -5.82 12.01 19.21
C TYR A 124 -6.94 12.58 18.31
N LYS A 125 -7.01 12.18 17.03
CA LYS A 125 -8.08 12.53 16.08
C LYS A 125 -9.15 11.45 15.95
N TRP A 126 -9.11 10.40 16.71
CA TRP A 126 -10.00 9.24 16.53
C TRP A 126 -11.48 9.62 16.49
N ALA A 127 -11.95 10.43 17.45
CA ALA A 127 -13.35 10.89 17.48
C ALA A 127 -13.73 11.67 16.22
N LEU A 128 -12.87 12.58 15.75
CA LEU A 128 -13.06 13.31 14.50
C LEU A 128 -13.12 12.36 13.30
N LYS A 129 -12.24 11.37 13.23
CA LYS A 129 -12.24 10.36 12.16
C LYS A 129 -13.56 9.58 12.12
N ILE A 130 -14.12 9.23 13.28
CA ILE A 130 -15.42 8.52 13.34
C ILE A 130 -16.55 9.39 12.79
N VAL A 131 -16.60 10.68 13.16
CA VAL A 131 -17.58 11.63 12.62
C VAL A 131 -17.41 11.77 11.11
N CYS A 132 -16.18 12.02 10.64
CA CYS A 132 -15.88 12.15 9.23
C CYS A 132 -16.22 10.88 8.43
N LYS A 133 -15.95 9.68 8.96
CA LYS A 133 -16.33 8.42 8.33
C LYS A 133 -17.84 8.32 8.10
N ARG A 134 -18.66 8.77 9.07
CA ARG A 134 -20.13 8.76 8.92
C ARG A 134 -20.62 9.74 7.86
N LEU A 135 -19.94 10.89 7.71
CA LEU A 135 -20.31 11.95 6.78
C LEU A 135 -19.76 11.71 5.36
N LEU A 136 -18.66 10.99 5.23
CA LEU A 136 -17.93 10.76 3.97
C LEU A 136 -18.82 10.25 2.82
N PRO A 137 -19.71 9.24 3.01
CA PRO A 137 -20.56 8.75 1.91
C PRO A 137 -21.59 9.74 1.39
N PHE A 138 -21.89 10.81 2.14
CA PHE A 138 -22.82 11.85 1.74
C PHE A 138 -22.13 12.99 0.97
N ALA A 139 -20.84 13.19 1.21
CA ALA A 139 -20.03 14.12 0.42
C ALA A 139 -19.55 13.51 -0.90
N ALA A 140 -19.44 12.18 -0.96
CA ALA A 140 -19.00 11.44 -2.14
C ALA A 140 -20.15 11.15 -3.10
N THR A 141 -19.88 11.22 -4.41
CA THR A 141 -20.76 10.69 -5.47
C THR A 141 -20.45 9.26 -5.81
N ASP A 142 -19.18 8.87 -5.68
CA ASP A 142 -18.66 7.56 -6.06
C ASP A 142 -17.82 6.98 -4.91
N LEU A 143 -17.95 5.66 -4.67
CA LEU A 143 -17.32 4.95 -3.57
C LEU A 143 -16.35 3.91 -4.13
N TRP A 144 -15.06 4.14 -3.91
CA TRP A 144 -14.01 3.26 -4.39
C TRP A 144 -13.25 2.64 -3.24
N GLY A 145 -12.62 1.48 -3.47
CA GLY A 145 -11.79 0.79 -2.49
C GLY A 145 -10.70 -0.03 -3.18
N CYS A 146 -9.58 -0.22 -2.49
CA CYS A 146 -8.52 -1.12 -2.96
C CYS A 146 -8.95 -2.59 -2.94
N GLY A 147 -9.99 -2.92 -2.15
CA GLY A 147 -10.61 -4.22 -2.02
C GLY A 147 -12.00 -4.10 -1.38
N ARG A 148 -12.73 -5.20 -1.37
CA ARG A 148 -14.10 -5.27 -0.86
C ARG A 148 -14.19 -4.93 0.63
N ASP A 149 -13.28 -5.47 1.44
CA ASP A 149 -13.29 -5.30 2.89
C ASP A 149 -13.06 -3.84 3.29
N ALA A 150 -12.11 -3.15 2.64
CA ALA A 150 -11.89 -1.73 2.84
C ALA A 150 -13.13 -0.89 2.50
N GLY A 151 -13.78 -1.21 1.36
CA GLY A 151 -15.02 -0.55 0.95
C GLY A 151 -16.16 -0.78 1.92
N ILE A 152 -16.39 -2.02 2.37
CA ILE A 152 -17.44 -2.36 3.35
C ILE A 152 -17.18 -1.65 4.68
N TYR A 153 -15.91 -1.64 5.14
CA TYR A 153 -15.55 -0.99 6.40
C TYR A 153 -15.85 0.51 6.41
N TYR A 154 -15.50 1.22 5.32
CA TYR A 154 -15.69 2.69 5.27
C TYR A 154 -17.10 3.12 4.91
N PHE A 155 -17.77 2.40 4.01
CA PHE A 155 -19.03 2.86 3.42
C PHE A 155 -20.25 2.07 3.87
N GLY A 156 -20.04 0.92 4.52
CA GLY A 156 -21.07 -0.04 4.92
C GLY A 156 -21.49 -0.98 3.79
N LYS A 157 -21.83 -2.23 4.14
CA LYS A 157 -22.11 -3.32 3.20
C LYS A 157 -23.17 -2.97 2.14
N LYS A 158 -24.27 -2.31 2.55
CA LYS A 158 -25.35 -1.94 1.62
C LYS A 158 -24.85 -1.01 0.52
N ARG A 159 -24.29 0.16 0.90
CA ARG A 159 -23.81 1.15 -0.07
C ARG A 159 -22.68 0.60 -0.95
N TRP A 160 -21.79 -0.21 -0.37
CA TRP A 160 -20.72 -0.84 -1.12
C TRP A 160 -21.23 -1.80 -2.18
N ASN A 161 -22.18 -2.67 -1.84
CA ASN A 161 -22.75 -3.63 -2.81
C ASN A 161 -23.56 -2.94 -3.92
N GLU A 162 -24.16 -1.77 -3.65
CA GLU A 162 -24.94 -1.01 -4.65
C GLU A 162 -24.06 -0.23 -5.64
N ARG A 163 -22.95 0.36 -5.18
CA ARG A 163 -22.15 1.29 -6.00
C ARG A 163 -20.65 1.31 -5.73
N GLY A 164 -20.14 0.31 -5.04
CA GLY A 164 -18.71 0.17 -4.79
C GLY A 164 -17.93 -0.22 -6.05
N VAL A 165 -16.79 0.40 -6.25
CA VAL A 165 -15.87 0.09 -7.36
C VAL A 165 -14.51 -0.28 -6.78
N ILE A 166 -13.96 -1.42 -7.20
CA ILE A 166 -12.61 -1.83 -6.82
C ILE A 166 -11.60 -1.23 -7.82
N ILE A 167 -10.63 -0.50 -7.28
CA ILE A 167 -9.43 -0.07 -7.99
C ILE A 167 -8.25 -0.79 -7.34
N ARG A 168 -7.65 -1.71 -8.07
CA ARG A 168 -6.59 -2.58 -7.56
C ARG A 168 -5.31 -1.81 -7.28
N ASN A 169 -4.56 -2.24 -6.29
CA ASN A 169 -3.20 -1.74 -6.04
C ASN A 169 -2.22 -2.39 -7.04
N ALA A 170 -2.37 -2.02 -8.31
CA ALA A 170 -1.62 -2.60 -9.43
C ALA A 170 -0.14 -2.17 -9.43
N ILE A 171 0.71 -3.05 -9.94
CA ILE A 171 2.16 -2.91 -9.96
C ILE A 171 2.73 -3.14 -11.37
N GLU A 172 3.98 -2.74 -11.59
CA GLU A 172 4.78 -3.11 -12.77
C GLU A 172 5.20 -4.58 -12.62
N THR A 173 4.32 -5.52 -13.02
CA THR A 173 4.49 -6.95 -12.74
C THR A 173 5.77 -7.54 -13.34
N ASP A 174 6.16 -7.10 -14.53
CA ASP A 174 7.40 -7.46 -15.22
C ASP A 174 8.66 -7.06 -14.44
N LYS A 175 8.63 -5.92 -13.75
CA LYS A 175 9.73 -5.46 -12.89
C LYS A 175 9.97 -6.39 -11.71
N PHE A 176 8.93 -7.05 -11.21
CA PHE A 176 9.02 -7.98 -10.09
C PHE A 176 9.21 -9.44 -10.53
N ALA A 177 9.08 -9.74 -11.83
CA ALA A 177 9.25 -11.09 -12.34
C ALA A 177 10.55 -11.74 -11.86
N PHE A 178 10.48 -13.04 -11.54
CA PHE A 178 11.63 -13.77 -10.99
C PHE A 178 12.81 -13.79 -11.97
N ASN A 179 13.97 -13.36 -11.48
CA ASN A 179 15.21 -13.32 -12.23
C ASN A 179 16.34 -14.03 -11.48
N THR A 180 16.77 -15.16 -12.00
CA THR A 180 17.82 -15.99 -11.38
C THR A 180 19.16 -15.26 -11.27
N ALA A 181 19.56 -14.49 -12.30
CA ALA A 181 20.83 -13.77 -12.27
C ALA A 181 20.86 -12.71 -11.17
N VAL A 182 19.76 -11.92 -11.04
CA VAL A 182 19.63 -10.92 -9.95
C VAL A 182 19.63 -11.63 -8.58
N ARG A 183 18.94 -12.77 -8.47
CA ARG A 183 18.96 -13.57 -7.23
C ARG A 183 20.36 -13.97 -6.85
N ASP A 184 21.14 -14.53 -7.78
CA ASP A 184 22.48 -15.02 -7.52
C ASP A 184 23.43 -13.87 -7.16
N GLU A 185 23.34 -12.74 -7.86
CA GLU A 185 24.11 -11.53 -7.56
C GLU A 185 23.79 -10.99 -6.16
N MET A 186 22.53 -10.83 -5.82
CA MET A 186 22.10 -10.32 -4.52
C MET A 186 22.51 -11.28 -3.39
N ARG A 187 22.36 -12.60 -3.58
CA ARG A 187 22.78 -13.59 -2.59
C ARG A 187 24.30 -13.65 -2.41
N LYS A 188 25.07 -13.44 -3.48
CA LYS A 188 26.53 -13.31 -3.41
C LYS A 188 26.93 -12.05 -2.65
N LYS A 189 26.32 -10.90 -2.98
CA LYS A 189 26.60 -9.59 -2.35
C LYS A 189 26.41 -9.58 -0.83
N TYR A 190 25.41 -10.31 -0.33
CA TYR A 190 25.07 -10.37 1.09
C TYR A 190 25.50 -11.66 1.78
N ASP A 191 26.38 -12.46 1.15
CA ASP A 191 26.86 -13.76 1.68
C ASP A 191 25.73 -14.71 2.13
N LEU A 192 24.74 -14.90 1.24
CA LEU A 192 23.55 -15.72 1.51
C LEU A 192 23.58 -17.08 0.80
N LYS A 193 24.73 -17.48 0.24
CA LYS A 193 24.85 -18.77 -0.45
C LYS A 193 24.57 -19.93 0.53
N GLY A 194 23.67 -20.81 0.18
CA GLY A 194 23.25 -21.94 1.03
C GLY A 194 22.28 -21.60 2.16
N LYS A 195 22.13 -20.33 2.53
CA LYS A 195 21.26 -19.90 3.64
C LYS A 195 19.78 -19.87 3.24
N LYS A 196 18.89 -20.05 4.22
CA LYS A 196 17.46 -19.80 4.06
C LYS A 196 17.16 -18.34 4.36
N VAL A 197 16.48 -17.64 3.45
CA VAL A 197 16.24 -16.20 3.55
C VAL A 197 14.75 -15.94 3.72
N LEU A 198 14.35 -15.57 4.93
CA LEU A 198 13.02 -15.04 5.21
C LEU A 198 13.03 -13.54 4.93
N GLY A 199 11.97 -13.00 4.34
CA GLY A 199 11.93 -11.61 3.97
C GLY A 199 10.66 -10.89 4.37
N HIS A 200 10.80 -9.59 4.64
CA HIS A 200 9.70 -8.67 4.87
C HIS A 200 10.01 -7.32 4.22
N VAL A 201 9.01 -6.72 3.64
CA VAL A 201 9.07 -5.34 3.11
C VAL A 201 7.95 -4.54 3.75
N GLY A 202 8.30 -3.46 4.45
CA GLY A 202 7.31 -2.64 5.11
C GLY A 202 7.92 -1.59 6.02
N ARG A 203 7.10 -0.57 6.33
CA ARG A 203 7.49 0.48 7.27
C ARG A 203 7.58 -0.07 8.69
N PHE A 204 8.63 0.27 9.44
CA PHE A 204 8.75 -0.10 10.85
C PHE A 204 7.76 0.70 11.70
N ASN A 205 6.52 0.22 11.75
CA ASN A 205 5.42 0.79 12.53
C ASN A 205 4.59 -0.31 13.18
N LEU A 206 3.66 0.08 14.06
CA LEU A 206 2.79 -0.86 14.76
C LEU A 206 2.01 -1.78 13.80
N GLN A 207 1.52 -1.25 12.67
CA GLN A 207 0.69 -1.99 11.72
C GLN A 207 1.40 -3.23 11.17
N LYS A 208 2.69 -3.10 10.79
CA LYS A 208 3.49 -4.18 10.18
C LYS A 208 3.98 -5.24 11.17
N ASN A 209 3.91 -4.96 12.47
CA ASN A 209 4.15 -5.91 13.55
C ASN A 209 5.52 -6.62 13.47
N HIS A 210 6.59 -5.84 13.32
CA HIS A 210 7.95 -6.38 13.27
C HIS A 210 8.34 -7.14 14.54
N ASN A 211 7.70 -6.86 15.67
CA ASN A 211 7.88 -7.61 16.91
C ASN A 211 7.52 -9.09 16.72
N ARG A 212 6.32 -9.36 16.16
CA ARG A 212 5.87 -10.72 15.88
C ARG A 212 6.75 -11.40 14.82
N LEU A 213 7.15 -10.65 13.80
CA LEU A 213 8.04 -11.14 12.75
C LEU A 213 9.38 -11.63 13.32
N LEU A 214 9.95 -10.86 14.25
CA LEU A 214 11.22 -11.23 14.90
C LEU A 214 11.06 -12.47 15.79
N GLU A 215 9.96 -12.61 16.54
CA GLU A 215 9.65 -13.79 17.35
C GLU A 215 9.56 -15.06 16.47
N ILE A 216 8.83 -15.00 15.38
CA ILE A 216 8.74 -16.07 14.38
C ILE A 216 10.13 -16.43 13.84
N PHE A 217 10.95 -15.41 13.51
CA PHE A 217 12.30 -15.66 13.01
C PHE A 217 13.20 -16.33 14.05
N VAL A 218 13.15 -15.90 15.30
CA VAL A 218 13.91 -16.51 16.39
C VAL A 218 13.56 -17.99 16.55
N ALA A 219 12.27 -18.35 16.50
CA ALA A 219 11.85 -19.75 16.56
C ALA A 219 12.32 -20.54 15.34
N TYR A 220 12.24 -19.95 14.13
CA TYR A 220 12.72 -20.57 12.91
C TYR A 220 14.24 -20.79 12.93
N GLN A 221 15.01 -19.80 13.38
CA GLN A 221 16.48 -19.81 13.43
C GLN A 221 17.02 -20.90 14.37
N LYS A 222 16.33 -21.20 15.48
CA LYS A 222 16.68 -22.31 16.39
C LYS A 222 16.67 -23.67 15.69
N ARG A 223 15.74 -23.89 14.76
CA ARG A 223 15.63 -25.14 13.96
C ARG A 223 16.49 -25.12 12.70
N ASN A 224 16.73 -23.91 12.17
CA ASN A 224 17.44 -23.66 10.91
C ASN A 224 18.56 -22.62 11.13
N PRO A 225 19.70 -22.98 11.76
CA PRO A 225 20.78 -22.04 12.12
C PRO A 225 21.36 -21.25 10.94
N GLU A 226 21.34 -21.85 9.73
CA GLU A 226 21.75 -21.22 8.48
C GLU A 226 20.59 -20.44 7.83
N SER A 227 19.91 -19.62 8.64
CA SER A 227 18.83 -18.75 8.16
C SER A 227 19.13 -17.28 8.43
N VAL A 228 18.55 -16.41 7.60
CA VAL A 228 18.69 -14.95 7.67
C VAL A 228 17.33 -14.32 7.49
N LEU A 229 17.06 -13.27 8.27
CA LEU A 229 15.90 -12.41 8.10
C LEU A 229 16.31 -11.12 7.38
N VAL A 230 15.61 -10.78 6.32
CA VAL A 230 15.83 -9.53 5.57
C VAL A 230 14.63 -8.60 5.79
N LEU A 231 14.90 -7.41 6.31
CA LEU A 231 13.93 -6.37 6.59
C LEU A 231 14.20 -5.15 5.70
N VAL A 232 13.28 -4.85 4.80
CA VAL A 232 13.38 -3.71 3.88
C VAL A 232 12.37 -2.64 4.27
N GLY A 233 12.83 -1.46 4.58
CA GLY A 233 12.02 -0.31 4.99
C GLY A 233 12.67 0.46 6.12
N GLU A 234 12.01 1.53 6.55
CA GLU A 234 12.38 2.41 7.66
C GLU A 234 11.14 2.75 8.48
N GLY A 235 11.30 3.23 9.69
CA GLY A 235 10.19 3.70 10.50
C GLY A 235 10.53 3.91 11.96
N GLU A 236 9.55 4.42 12.70
CA GLU A 236 9.69 4.85 14.10
C GLU A 236 10.06 3.73 15.08
N LEU A 237 9.79 2.47 14.74
CA LEU A 237 10.08 1.32 15.60
C LEU A 237 11.38 0.59 15.23
N GLU A 238 12.15 1.05 14.25
CA GLU A 238 13.37 0.34 13.80
C GLU A 238 14.38 0.15 14.92
N SER A 239 14.64 1.18 15.73
CA SER A 239 15.59 1.11 16.85
C SER A 239 15.16 0.06 17.88
N GLU A 240 13.87 0.01 18.21
CA GLU A 240 13.32 -0.99 19.14
C GLU A 240 13.51 -2.42 18.60
N ILE A 241 13.30 -2.63 17.32
CA ILE A 241 13.46 -3.96 16.69
C ILE A 241 14.93 -4.39 16.64
N ARG A 242 15.86 -3.45 16.43
CA ARG A 242 17.31 -3.72 16.51
C ARG A 242 17.73 -4.16 17.91
N GLU A 243 17.32 -3.40 18.94
CA GLU A 243 17.58 -3.75 20.34
C GLU A 243 16.97 -5.12 20.71
N LYS A 244 15.79 -5.43 20.19
CA LYS A 244 15.13 -6.71 20.42
C LYS A 244 15.88 -7.86 19.73
N ALA A 245 16.42 -7.65 18.54
CA ALA A 245 17.25 -8.63 17.84
C ALA A 245 18.55 -8.93 18.59
N GLU A 246 19.19 -7.93 19.19
CA GLU A 246 20.35 -8.09 20.07
C GLU A 246 19.99 -8.90 21.32
N LYS A 247 18.90 -8.56 22.00
CA LYS A 247 18.42 -9.29 23.19
C LYS A 247 18.12 -10.76 22.92
N PHE A 248 17.65 -11.08 21.72
CA PHE A 248 17.39 -12.46 21.29
C PHE A 248 18.63 -13.18 20.74
N GLY A 249 19.77 -12.49 20.62
CA GLY A 249 21.02 -13.07 20.12
C GLY A 249 21.00 -13.40 18.64
N VAL A 250 20.16 -12.70 17.83
CA VAL A 250 20.02 -12.94 16.39
C VAL A 250 20.38 -11.71 15.53
N ALA A 251 20.98 -10.68 16.12
CA ALA A 251 21.28 -9.42 15.40
C ALA A 251 22.19 -9.65 14.19
N ASP A 252 23.14 -10.57 14.26
CA ASP A 252 24.03 -10.97 13.15
C ASP A 252 23.33 -11.78 12.04
N LYS A 253 22.11 -12.25 12.29
CA LYS A 253 21.25 -12.98 11.35
C LYS A 253 20.14 -12.10 10.75
N VAL A 254 20.06 -10.82 11.09
CA VAL A 254 19.05 -9.88 10.59
C VAL A 254 19.70 -8.80 9.73
N ILE A 255 19.31 -8.71 8.46
CA ILE A 255 19.74 -7.66 7.54
C ILE A 255 18.68 -6.54 7.55
N PHE A 256 19.01 -5.41 8.15
CA PHE A 256 18.24 -4.19 8.07
C PHE A 256 18.67 -3.41 6.84
N ALA A 257 17.87 -3.52 5.78
CA ALA A 257 18.23 -2.96 4.48
C ALA A 257 18.01 -1.45 4.36
N GLY A 258 17.17 -0.85 5.25
CA GLY A 258 16.73 0.53 5.10
C GLY A 258 15.75 0.71 3.93
N LEU A 259 15.44 1.96 3.60
CA LEU A 259 14.58 2.30 2.47
C LEU A 259 15.31 2.05 1.14
N ARG A 260 14.69 1.27 0.25
CA ARG A 260 15.27 0.91 -1.06
C ARG A 260 14.38 1.35 -2.21
N GLN A 261 15.01 1.83 -3.30
CA GLN A 261 14.30 2.15 -4.56
C GLN A 261 14.13 0.91 -5.44
N ASN A 262 15.09 -0.01 -5.37
CA ASN A 262 15.16 -1.26 -6.12
C ASN A 262 14.61 -2.44 -5.30
N VAL A 263 13.45 -2.25 -4.64
CA VAL A 263 12.87 -3.28 -3.77
C VAL A 263 12.60 -4.61 -4.50
N ASN A 264 12.36 -4.55 -5.81
CA ASN A 264 12.20 -5.71 -6.67
C ASN A 264 13.41 -6.67 -6.63
N GLU A 265 14.63 -6.17 -6.52
CA GLU A 265 15.84 -7.00 -6.40
C GLU A 265 15.89 -7.72 -5.04
N TRP A 266 15.39 -7.09 -3.98
CA TRP A 266 15.35 -7.67 -2.64
C TRP A 266 14.41 -8.88 -2.54
N TYR A 267 13.27 -8.86 -3.24
CA TYR A 267 12.41 -10.04 -3.34
C TYR A 267 13.11 -11.23 -4.02
N GLN A 268 14.04 -10.97 -4.95
CA GLN A 268 14.72 -12.06 -5.65
C GLN A 268 15.54 -12.96 -4.71
N MET A 269 16.22 -12.39 -3.71
CA MET A 269 17.07 -13.18 -2.82
C MET A 269 16.32 -13.93 -1.72
N MET A 270 15.05 -13.61 -1.46
CA MET A 270 14.21 -14.26 -0.45
C MET A 270 13.78 -15.65 -0.88
N ASP A 271 13.48 -16.52 0.10
CA ASP A 271 12.89 -17.84 -0.09
C ASP A 271 11.42 -17.90 0.34
N VAL A 272 11.02 -17.13 1.36
CA VAL A 272 9.64 -16.96 1.84
C VAL A 272 9.43 -15.50 2.23
N PHE A 273 8.27 -14.95 1.92
CA PHE A 273 7.84 -13.62 2.33
C PHE A 273 6.85 -13.69 3.51
N LEU A 274 7.11 -12.95 4.57
CA LEU A 274 6.29 -12.93 5.79
C LEU A 274 5.63 -11.56 5.98
N LEU A 275 4.32 -11.55 6.27
CA LEU A 275 3.56 -10.33 6.56
C LEU A 275 2.61 -10.54 7.76
N PRO A 276 3.14 -10.54 9.01
CA PRO A 276 2.34 -10.72 10.22
C PRO A 276 1.66 -9.40 10.67
N SER A 277 1.15 -8.63 9.72
CA SER A 277 0.52 -7.32 9.97
C SER A 277 -0.70 -7.45 10.87
N LEU A 278 -0.94 -6.45 11.73
CA LEU A 278 -2.12 -6.37 12.60
C LEU A 278 -3.40 -6.03 11.82
N PHE A 279 -3.27 -5.35 10.70
CA PHE A 279 -4.36 -5.02 9.76
C PHE A 279 -3.77 -4.52 8.44
N GLU A 280 -4.44 -4.84 7.35
CA GLU A 280 -4.17 -4.31 6.00
C GLU A 280 -5.48 -4.13 5.23
N GLY A 281 -5.50 -3.20 4.30
CA GLY A 281 -6.50 -3.19 3.25
C GLY A 281 -6.15 -4.26 2.20
N LEU A 282 -5.39 -3.85 1.17
CA LEU A 282 -4.76 -4.80 0.26
C LEU A 282 -3.28 -4.40 0.12
N PRO A 283 -2.36 -5.15 0.77
CA PRO A 283 -0.96 -4.75 0.83
C PRO A 283 -0.26 -4.92 -0.53
N VAL A 284 0.24 -3.81 -1.09
CA VAL A 284 1.01 -3.81 -2.35
C VAL A 284 2.20 -4.76 -2.27
N VAL A 285 2.92 -4.77 -1.14
CA VAL A 285 4.08 -5.65 -0.91
C VAL A 285 3.74 -7.15 -1.00
N GLY A 286 2.49 -7.53 -0.69
CA GLY A 286 2.01 -8.89 -0.85
C GLY A 286 1.78 -9.25 -2.32
N VAL A 287 1.33 -8.30 -3.14
CA VAL A 287 1.21 -8.45 -4.60
C VAL A 287 2.60 -8.54 -5.25
N GLU A 288 3.53 -7.67 -4.84
CA GLU A 288 4.92 -7.64 -5.31
C GLU A 288 5.66 -8.95 -5.01
N ALA A 289 5.54 -9.48 -3.78
CA ALA A 289 6.15 -10.75 -3.38
C ALA A 289 5.63 -11.92 -4.23
N GLN A 290 4.32 -11.96 -4.50
CA GLN A 290 3.72 -13.00 -5.36
C GLN A 290 4.11 -12.84 -6.82
N ALA A 291 4.26 -11.60 -7.33
CA ALA A 291 4.79 -11.36 -8.68
C ALA A 291 6.24 -11.85 -8.82
N ALA A 292 7.04 -11.75 -7.75
CA ALA A 292 8.38 -12.35 -7.67
C ALA A 292 8.34 -13.88 -7.47
N GLY A 293 7.16 -14.50 -7.48
CA GLY A 293 6.98 -15.94 -7.30
C GLY A 293 7.38 -16.46 -5.92
N LEU A 294 7.32 -15.61 -4.90
CA LEU A 294 7.60 -16.03 -3.53
C LEU A 294 6.43 -16.76 -2.90
N PRO A 295 6.66 -17.86 -2.20
CA PRO A 295 5.73 -18.35 -1.20
C PRO A 295 5.52 -17.27 -0.13
N CYS A 296 4.27 -17.05 0.29
CA CYS A 296 3.93 -15.98 1.23
C CYS A 296 3.14 -16.51 2.43
N ILE A 297 3.46 -15.99 3.61
CA ILE A 297 2.64 -16.22 4.80
C ILE A 297 2.14 -14.87 5.30
N PHE A 298 0.83 -14.70 5.32
CA PHE A 298 0.16 -13.50 5.82
C PHE A 298 -0.57 -13.82 7.12
N SER A 299 -0.74 -12.83 7.98
CA SER A 299 -1.66 -12.98 9.11
C SER A 299 -3.10 -13.08 8.61
N ASP A 300 -3.98 -13.66 9.41
CA ASP A 300 -5.43 -13.69 9.16
C ASP A 300 -6.09 -12.30 9.23
N ARG A 301 -5.35 -11.29 9.74
CA ARG A 301 -5.76 -9.87 9.78
C ARG A 301 -5.55 -9.14 8.46
N VAL A 302 -4.87 -9.76 7.52
CA VAL A 302 -4.78 -9.29 6.13
C VAL A 302 -5.96 -9.86 5.36
N THR A 303 -6.58 -9.06 4.48
CA THR A 303 -7.71 -9.53 3.64
C THR A 303 -7.32 -10.78 2.83
N ASP A 304 -8.26 -11.69 2.62
CA ASP A 304 -8.07 -12.86 1.76
C ASP A 304 -7.93 -12.50 0.27
N GLU A 305 -8.41 -11.33 -0.13
CA GLU A 305 -8.27 -10.80 -1.49
C GLU A 305 -6.81 -10.68 -1.97
N VAL A 306 -5.83 -10.68 -1.03
CA VAL A 306 -4.39 -10.65 -1.36
C VAL A 306 -3.83 -12.00 -1.77
N ALA A 307 -4.53 -13.11 -1.49
CA ALA A 307 -4.09 -14.46 -1.84
C ALA A 307 -4.35 -14.72 -3.34
N LEU A 308 -3.41 -14.33 -4.18
CA LEU A 308 -3.52 -14.41 -5.64
C LEU A 308 -3.01 -15.75 -6.19
N SER A 309 -2.22 -16.48 -5.40
CA SER A 309 -1.63 -17.77 -5.76
C SER A 309 -1.89 -18.82 -4.69
N ASP A 310 -1.75 -20.07 -5.04
CA ASP A 310 -1.81 -21.21 -4.12
C ASP A 310 -0.54 -21.40 -3.26
N GLN A 311 0.44 -20.52 -3.42
CA GLN A 311 1.62 -20.42 -2.57
C GLN A 311 1.44 -19.42 -1.42
N VAL A 312 0.19 -18.98 -1.16
CA VAL A 312 -0.15 -18.09 -0.05
C VAL A 312 -0.84 -18.90 1.05
N ILE A 313 -0.32 -18.81 2.27
CA ILE A 313 -0.97 -19.35 3.47
C ILE A 313 -1.27 -18.20 4.41
N ARG A 314 -2.48 -18.20 4.99
CA ARG A 314 -2.87 -17.24 6.03
C ARG A 314 -2.90 -17.94 7.38
N LEU A 315 -2.26 -17.35 8.38
CA LEU A 315 -2.20 -17.87 9.74
C LEU A 315 -2.75 -16.86 10.74
N PRO A 316 -3.51 -17.31 11.76
CA PRO A 316 -3.85 -16.46 12.89
C PRO A 316 -2.57 -15.94 13.57
N LEU A 317 -2.57 -14.67 13.97
CA LEU A 317 -1.42 -14.07 14.65
C LEU A 317 -1.09 -14.74 15.99
N GLU A 318 -2.12 -15.23 16.64
CA GLU A 318 -2.07 -15.76 18.01
C GLU A 318 -1.62 -17.24 18.08
N VAL A 319 -1.43 -17.91 16.92
CA VAL A 319 -0.91 -19.30 16.96
C VAL A 319 0.55 -19.32 17.41
N GLU A 320 0.94 -20.45 18.02
CA GLU A 320 2.29 -20.70 18.51
C GLU A 320 3.33 -20.53 17.40
N ASP A 321 4.54 -20.12 17.79
CA ASP A 321 5.67 -19.89 16.87
C ASP A 321 5.98 -21.14 16.04
N GLU A 322 5.88 -22.33 16.65
CA GLU A 322 6.08 -23.62 16.00
C GLU A 322 5.21 -23.80 14.78
N LYS A 323 3.96 -23.31 14.82
CA LYS A 323 3.06 -23.39 13.66
C LYS A 323 3.51 -22.54 12.49
N TRP A 324 4.04 -21.34 12.77
CA TRP A 324 4.66 -20.50 11.73
C TRP A 324 5.90 -21.18 11.14
N VAL A 325 6.75 -21.80 12.01
CA VAL A 325 7.95 -22.52 11.59
C VAL A 325 7.61 -23.70 10.68
N GLU A 326 6.63 -24.53 11.06
CA GLU A 326 6.15 -25.67 10.25
C GLU A 326 5.69 -25.20 8.85
N VAL A 327 4.92 -24.11 8.79
CA VAL A 327 4.40 -23.58 7.51
C VAL A 327 5.54 -22.99 6.67
N ILE A 328 6.51 -22.32 7.28
CA ILE A 328 7.71 -21.83 6.56
C ILE A 328 8.47 -23.01 5.94
N GLU A 329 8.73 -24.06 6.72
CA GLU A 329 9.43 -25.27 6.25
C GLU A 329 8.66 -25.97 5.13
N TYR A 330 7.33 -26.10 5.30
CA TYR A 330 6.45 -26.67 4.29
C TYR A 330 6.54 -25.91 2.95
N LEU A 331 6.43 -24.56 2.98
CA LEU A 331 6.49 -23.73 1.78
C LEU A 331 7.87 -23.77 1.10
N ILE A 332 8.95 -23.81 1.87
CA ILE A 332 10.31 -23.92 1.32
C ILE A 332 10.50 -25.27 0.62
N LEU A 333 9.96 -26.35 1.20
CA LEU A 333 10.07 -27.70 0.65
C LEU A 333 9.21 -27.87 -0.62
N HIS A 334 8.01 -27.31 -0.63
CA HIS A 334 7.01 -27.47 -1.69
C HIS A 334 6.89 -26.25 -2.62
N LYS A 335 7.94 -25.41 -2.68
CA LYS A 335 7.96 -24.22 -3.54
C LYS A 335 7.77 -24.58 -5.00
N LYS A 336 6.92 -23.84 -5.69
CA LYS A 336 6.69 -23.92 -7.12
C LYS A 336 7.74 -23.14 -7.92
N ASP A 337 7.69 -23.26 -9.23
CA ASP A 337 8.52 -22.45 -10.12
C ASP A 337 8.14 -20.96 -9.98
N ARG A 338 9.07 -20.18 -9.49
CA ARG A 338 8.89 -18.74 -9.25
C ARG A 338 8.60 -17.94 -10.52
N LYS A 339 8.98 -18.45 -11.70
CA LYS A 339 8.73 -17.77 -12.99
C LYS A 339 7.24 -17.61 -13.32
N GLN A 340 6.37 -18.38 -12.66
CA GLN A 340 4.92 -18.27 -12.84
C GLN A 340 4.29 -17.10 -12.09
N GLY A 341 4.97 -16.51 -11.10
CA GLY A 341 4.42 -15.49 -10.21
C GLY A 341 3.91 -14.26 -10.94
N GLU A 342 4.68 -13.73 -11.88
CA GLU A 342 4.26 -12.59 -12.72
C GLU A 342 2.95 -12.88 -13.46
N THR A 343 2.86 -14.02 -14.12
CA THR A 343 1.67 -14.42 -14.89
C THR A 343 0.44 -14.53 -14.00
N VAL A 344 0.57 -15.15 -12.83
CA VAL A 344 -0.52 -15.30 -11.85
C VAL A 344 -1.04 -13.93 -11.40
N VAL A 345 -0.14 -13.01 -11.07
CA VAL A 345 -0.49 -11.66 -10.60
C VAL A 345 -1.13 -10.83 -11.74
N LYS A 346 -0.65 -10.95 -12.97
CA LYS A 346 -1.27 -10.34 -14.16
C LYS A 346 -2.69 -10.85 -14.40
N GLN A 347 -2.89 -12.17 -14.36
CA GLN A 347 -4.20 -12.80 -14.53
C GLN A 347 -5.19 -12.40 -13.43
N ALA A 348 -4.71 -12.17 -12.20
CA ALA A 348 -5.51 -11.64 -11.10
C ALA A 348 -5.87 -10.15 -11.28
N GLY A 349 -5.38 -9.47 -12.34
CA GLY A 349 -5.74 -8.09 -12.69
C GLY A 349 -4.90 -7.03 -11.97
N TYR A 350 -3.66 -7.34 -11.57
CA TYR A 350 -2.76 -6.39 -10.90
C TYR A 350 -1.67 -5.83 -11.81
N ASP A 351 -1.82 -5.96 -13.13
CA ASP A 351 -0.92 -5.33 -14.10
C ASP A 351 -1.24 -3.84 -14.24
N ILE A 352 -0.24 -2.99 -13.99
CA ILE A 352 -0.45 -1.53 -13.97
C ILE A 352 -0.77 -0.95 -15.35
N VAL A 353 -0.25 -1.54 -16.43
CA VAL A 353 -0.51 -1.03 -17.80
C VAL A 353 -2.00 -1.18 -18.14
N ILE A 354 -2.58 -2.32 -17.77
CA ILE A 354 -4.00 -2.60 -17.99
C ILE A 354 -4.88 -1.76 -17.07
N GLU A 355 -4.55 -1.74 -15.77
CA GLU A 355 -5.34 -1.03 -14.76
C GLU A 355 -5.26 0.49 -14.89
N ALA A 356 -4.11 1.06 -15.30
CA ALA A 356 -4.01 2.50 -15.56
C ALA A 356 -4.88 2.93 -16.75
N LYS A 357 -4.93 2.13 -17.81
CA LYS A 357 -5.84 2.39 -18.93
C LYS A 357 -7.31 2.30 -18.51
N ARG A 358 -7.65 1.32 -17.68
CA ARG A 358 -8.99 1.17 -17.09
C ARG A 358 -9.36 2.40 -16.24
N LEU A 359 -8.48 2.81 -15.32
CA LEU A 359 -8.68 3.99 -14.46
C LEU A 359 -8.84 5.27 -15.28
N GLN A 360 -7.99 5.47 -16.28
CA GLN A 360 -8.08 6.61 -17.19
C GLN A 360 -9.44 6.67 -17.89
N ASN A 361 -9.94 5.54 -18.42
CA ASN A 361 -11.23 5.48 -19.07
C ASN A 361 -12.39 5.77 -18.11
N LEU A 362 -12.31 5.30 -16.86
CA LEU A 362 -13.26 5.66 -15.80
C LEU A 362 -13.29 7.17 -15.57
N TYR A 363 -12.15 7.82 -15.38
CA TYR A 363 -12.10 9.28 -15.19
C TYR A 363 -12.66 10.04 -16.38
N LEU A 364 -12.31 9.66 -17.61
CA LEU A 364 -12.81 10.30 -18.83
C LEU A 364 -14.34 10.15 -18.97
N SER A 365 -14.88 8.99 -18.67
CA SER A 365 -16.33 8.75 -18.71
C SER A 365 -17.07 9.57 -17.64
N MET A 366 -16.56 9.58 -16.41
CA MET A 366 -17.14 10.29 -15.28
C MET A 366 -17.09 11.82 -15.46
N SER A 367 -16.04 12.35 -16.10
CA SER A 367 -15.88 13.78 -16.34
C SER A 367 -16.94 14.40 -17.26
N LYS A 368 -17.75 13.56 -17.93
CA LYS A 368 -18.86 13.98 -18.80
C LYS A 368 -20.17 14.18 -18.03
N ARG A 369 -20.23 13.79 -16.73
CA ARG A 369 -21.39 14.03 -15.85
C ARG A 369 -21.45 15.54 -15.50
#